data_d941cfd27644abb52090d50f2bc81501
#
_entry.id   d941cfd27644abb52090d50f2bc81501
#
_cell.length_a   1.000
_cell.length_b   1.000
_cell.length_c   1.000
_cell.angle_alpha   90.00
_cell.angle_beta   90.00
_cell.angle_gamma   90.00
#
_symmetry.space_group_name_H-M   'P 1'
#
loop_
_entity.id
_entity.type
_entity.pdbx_description
1 polymer ?
#
loop_
_entity_poly.entity_id
_entity_poly.type
_entity_poly.pdbx_seq_one_letter_code
_entity_poly.pdbx_strand_id
1 'polypeptide(L)'
;MKQHSGNAISVSVIGGADGPTSIFVAGPGEKRALKAGIRDSIYRYKRKRAEKRIVAAPHSLAETVQYAKDKYGLTEAAATDSDYIEQMRRLKENLVLRQKPELLGSLGELPEPDLTDETAVQAFLDLLEARSRKIAQLPDDVVPMDFHLYKIKMGDGLLQMGIDYIWQDLSLSYSGNRAAMRKFKKTAEDLYRFYGVSAADIQNHSARYTALVSALCS
;
A
#
# COMPACT_ATOMS: atom_id res chain seq x y z
N MET A 1 -4.11 33.48 19.77
CA MET A 1 -3.56 32.14 19.56
C MET A 1 -4.12 31.60 18.26
N LYS A 2 -3.32 31.53 17.19
CA LYS A 2 -3.73 30.95 15.91
C LYS A 2 -3.37 29.46 15.95
N GLN A 3 -4.37 28.59 15.98
CA GLN A 3 -4.17 27.14 15.78
C GLN A 3 -3.79 26.91 14.32
N HIS A 4 -2.55 26.49 14.08
CA HIS A 4 -2.16 25.91 12.80
C HIS A 4 -2.67 24.45 12.77
N SER A 5 -3.81 24.23 12.14
CA SER A 5 -4.20 22.87 11.75
C SER A 5 -3.27 22.44 10.61
N GLY A 6 -2.24 21.68 10.94
CA GLY A 6 -1.38 21.04 9.96
C GLY A 6 -2.19 19.98 9.21
N ASN A 7 -2.39 20.17 7.90
CA ASN A 7 -3.00 19.16 7.04
C ASN A 7 -2.15 17.90 7.07
N ALA A 8 -2.66 16.84 7.67
CA ALA A 8 -2.05 15.52 7.61
C ALA A 8 -2.16 15.00 6.17
N ILE A 9 -1.04 14.57 5.60
CA ILE A 9 -0.97 13.93 4.28
C ILE A 9 -0.73 12.44 4.55
N SER A 10 -1.58 11.58 3.99
CA SER A 10 -1.35 10.13 4.03
C SER A 10 -1.00 9.63 2.63
N VAL A 11 -0.04 8.70 2.57
CA VAL A 11 0.32 8.00 1.34
C VAL A 11 0.24 6.51 1.63
N SER A 12 -0.53 5.79 0.84
CA SER A 12 -0.60 4.33 0.88
C SER A 12 -0.14 3.79 -0.47
N VAL A 13 0.81 2.86 -0.45
CA VAL A 13 1.25 2.12 -1.64
C VAL A 13 0.72 0.72 -1.51
N ILE A 14 -0.27 0.38 -2.33
CA ILE A 14 -0.83 -0.96 -2.41
C ILE A 14 -0.24 -1.61 -3.66
N GLY A 15 0.58 -2.62 -3.49
CA GLY A 15 1.13 -3.41 -4.59
C GLY A 15 0.11 -4.44 -5.07
N GLY A 16 -0.19 -4.44 -6.38
CA GLY A 16 -0.99 -5.45 -7.05
C GLY A 16 -0.27 -5.97 -8.30
N ALA A 17 -0.65 -7.15 -8.82
CA ALA A 17 -0.02 -7.76 -9.99
C ALA A 17 -0.06 -6.89 -11.24
N ASP A 18 -1.02 -5.96 -11.33
CA ASP A 18 -1.21 -5.05 -12.47
C ASP A 18 -0.56 -3.66 -12.29
N GLY A 19 0.30 -3.49 -11.30
CA GLY A 19 0.96 -2.22 -10.96
C GLY A 19 0.29 -1.50 -9.78
N PRO A 20 0.88 -0.39 -9.28
CA PRO A 20 0.31 0.34 -8.15
C PRO A 20 -1.04 0.92 -8.55
N THR A 21 -2.11 0.32 -8.03
CA THR A 21 -3.48 0.64 -8.41
C THR A 21 -3.92 2.01 -7.90
N SER A 22 -3.24 2.63 -6.95
CA SER A 22 -3.49 4.03 -6.56
C SER A 22 -2.38 4.61 -5.68
N ILE A 23 -1.86 5.75 -6.08
CA ILE A 23 -1.20 6.68 -5.15
C ILE A 23 -2.25 7.76 -4.85
N PHE A 24 -2.92 7.65 -3.71
CA PHE A 24 -3.81 8.73 -3.25
C PHE A 24 -2.98 9.80 -2.55
N VAL A 25 -2.85 10.96 -3.22
CA VAL A 25 -2.39 12.19 -2.58
C VAL A 25 -3.62 13.05 -2.36
N ALA A 26 -4.17 13.03 -1.16
CA ALA A 26 -5.22 13.96 -0.77
C ALA A 26 -4.61 15.32 -0.41
N GLY A 27 -4.84 16.33 -1.23
CA GLY A 27 -4.46 17.73 -1.01
C GLY A 27 -5.31 18.65 -1.88
N PRO A 28 -5.51 19.94 -1.51
CA PRO A 28 -6.40 20.86 -2.20
C PRO A 28 -5.94 21.12 -3.64
N GLY A 29 -6.91 21.06 -4.57
CA GLY A 29 -6.69 21.17 -6.00
C GLY A 29 -6.36 22.59 -6.46
N GLU A 30 -5.51 22.69 -7.47
CA GLU A 30 -5.74 23.53 -8.64
C GLU A 30 -4.61 23.46 -9.69
N LYS A 31 -5.00 23.60 -10.94
CA LYS A 31 -4.17 23.69 -12.19
C LYS A 31 -3.58 22.35 -12.67
N ARG A 32 -4.47 21.44 -13.09
CA ARG A 32 -4.18 20.01 -13.27
C ARG A 32 -3.55 19.58 -14.60
N ALA A 33 -3.79 20.20 -15.75
CA ALA A 33 -3.43 19.56 -17.03
C ALA A 33 -1.94 19.65 -17.42
N LEU A 34 -1.29 20.81 -17.35
CA LEU A 34 0.13 20.97 -17.71
C LEU A 34 1.07 20.36 -16.65
N LYS A 35 0.71 20.49 -15.36
CA LYS A 35 1.50 19.90 -14.27
C LYS A 35 1.41 18.37 -14.26
N ALA A 36 0.30 17.77 -14.69
CA ALA A 36 0.13 16.33 -14.79
C ALA A 36 1.11 15.73 -15.83
N GLY A 37 1.18 16.28 -17.04
CA GLY A 37 2.09 15.79 -18.08
C GLY A 37 3.57 15.87 -17.70
N ILE A 38 3.98 16.94 -16.99
CA ILE A 38 5.36 17.07 -16.48
C ILE A 38 5.62 16.02 -15.38
N ARG A 39 4.69 15.81 -14.47
CA ARG A 39 4.82 14.79 -13.40
C ARG A 39 4.93 13.40 -13.99
N ASP A 40 4.13 13.08 -14.99
CA ASP A 40 4.17 11.77 -15.66
C ASP A 40 5.49 11.55 -16.39
N SER A 41 6.02 12.57 -17.04
CA SER A 41 7.33 12.51 -17.72
C SER A 41 8.46 12.30 -16.72
N ILE A 42 8.44 13.01 -15.59
CA ILE A 42 9.41 12.84 -14.50
C ILE A 42 9.30 11.43 -13.90
N TYR A 43 8.07 10.96 -13.67
CA TYR A 43 7.85 9.61 -13.16
C TYR A 43 8.38 8.52 -14.11
N ARG A 44 8.08 8.62 -15.40
CA ARG A 44 8.59 7.68 -16.43
C ARG A 44 10.13 7.70 -16.50
N TYR A 45 10.75 8.87 -16.38
CA TYR A 45 12.20 8.98 -16.35
C TYR A 45 12.80 8.33 -15.09
N LYS A 46 12.25 8.63 -13.91
CA LYS A 46 12.67 8.01 -12.65
C LYS A 46 12.51 6.49 -12.70
N ARG A 47 11.37 6.00 -13.22
CA ARG A 47 11.07 4.57 -13.38
C ARG A 47 12.12 3.89 -14.25
N LYS A 48 12.37 4.37 -15.46
CA LYS A 48 13.41 3.81 -16.35
C LYS A 48 14.80 3.81 -15.69
N ARG A 49 15.11 4.80 -14.87
CA ARG A 49 16.39 4.87 -14.16
C ARG A 49 16.44 3.89 -12.98
N ALA A 50 15.33 3.71 -12.26
CA ALA A 50 15.22 2.75 -11.18
C ALA A 50 15.34 1.32 -11.72
N GLU A 51 14.56 0.97 -12.74
CA GLU A 51 14.56 -0.35 -13.40
C GLU A 51 15.97 -0.77 -13.85
N LYS A 52 16.75 0.14 -14.43
CA LYS A 52 18.14 -0.15 -14.86
C LYS A 52 19.13 -0.43 -13.71
N ARG A 53 18.77 -0.10 -12.47
CA ARG A 53 19.64 -0.24 -11.29
C ARG A 53 19.23 -1.38 -10.38
N ILE A 54 18.08 -2.00 -10.66
CA ILE A 54 17.60 -3.13 -9.89
C ILE A 54 18.42 -4.35 -10.28
N VAL A 55 19.03 -4.97 -9.27
CA VAL A 55 19.80 -6.21 -9.36
C VAL A 55 19.09 -7.24 -8.50
N ALA A 56 19.10 -8.49 -8.93
CA ALA A 56 18.53 -9.57 -8.16
C ALA A 56 19.31 -9.78 -6.85
N ALA A 57 18.66 -9.49 -5.75
CA ALA A 57 19.18 -9.67 -4.38
C ALA A 57 18.02 -9.85 -3.40
N PRO A 58 17.29 -10.98 -3.48
CA PRO A 58 16.10 -11.19 -2.65
C PRO A 58 16.47 -11.56 -1.23
N HIS A 59 15.78 -10.99 -0.25
CA HIS A 59 15.74 -11.44 1.14
C HIS A 59 14.34 -11.93 1.47
N SER A 60 14.22 -12.79 2.48
CA SER A 60 12.94 -13.22 3.01
C SER A 60 12.22 -12.11 3.76
N LEU A 61 10.91 -12.28 3.98
CA LEU A 61 10.13 -11.37 4.82
C LEU A 61 10.69 -11.35 6.26
N ALA A 62 11.08 -12.50 6.80
CA ALA A 62 11.62 -12.61 8.15
C ALA A 62 12.95 -11.83 8.30
N GLU A 63 13.86 -11.96 7.33
CA GLU A 63 15.12 -11.17 7.30
C GLU A 63 14.82 -9.67 7.18
N THR A 64 13.80 -9.30 6.38
CA THR A 64 13.40 -7.90 6.21
C THR A 64 12.81 -7.32 7.50
N VAL A 65 12.01 -8.09 8.24
CA VAL A 65 11.50 -7.71 9.56
C VAL A 65 12.64 -7.54 10.55
N GLN A 66 13.59 -8.49 10.58
CA GLN A 66 14.75 -8.41 11.47
C GLN A 66 15.61 -7.17 11.16
N TYR A 67 15.92 -6.94 9.89
CA TYR A 67 16.62 -5.73 9.45
C TYR A 67 15.92 -4.44 9.89
N ALA A 68 14.59 -4.39 9.76
CA ALA A 68 13.79 -3.24 10.16
C ALA A 68 13.76 -3.06 11.69
N LYS A 69 13.73 -4.16 12.47
CA LYS A 69 13.85 -4.14 13.94
C LYS A 69 15.17 -3.56 14.38
N ASP A 70 16.27 -4.05 13.81
CA ASP A 70 17.63 -3.66 14.20
C ASP A 70 17.95 -2.22 13.80
N LYS A 71 17.51 -1.80 12.62
CA LYS A 71 17.88 -0.48 12.06
C LYS A 71 16.95 0.65 12.48
N TYR A 72 15.66 0.36 12.61
CA TYR A 72 14.63 1.38 12.78
C TYR A 72 13.82 1.26 14.07
N GLY A 73 14.09 0.25 14.88
CA GLY A 73 13.33 0.00 16.11
C GLY A 73 11.87 -0.38 15.83
N LEU A 74 11.65 -1.22 14.81
CA LEU A 74 10.33 -1.72 14.44
C LEU A 74 9.72 -2.50 15.60
N THR A 75 8.49 -2.18 15.98
CA THR A 75 7.75 -2.86 17.05
C THR A 75 6.49 -3.51 16.49
N GLU A 76 6.16 -4.69 16.96
CA GLU A 76 4.96 -5.41 16.53
C GLU A 76 3.72 -4.87 17.24
N ALA A 77 2.64 -4.69 16.49
CA ALA A 77 1.34 -4.29 17.01
C ALA A 77 0.60 -5.52 17.57
N ALA A 78 -0.14 -5.33 18.65
CA ALA A 78 -1.01 -6.39 19.15
C ALA A 78 -2.16 -6.67 18.18
N ALA A 79 -2.62 -7.91 18.12
CA ALA A 79 -3.76 -8.31 17.28
C ALA A 79 -5.07 -7.58 17.64
N THR A 80 -5.15 -7.02 18.85
CA THR A 80 -6.28 -6.20 19.32
C THR A 80 -6.18 -4.72 18.94
N ASP A 81 -5.05 -4.31 18.35
CA ASP A 81 -4.85 -2.92 17.90
C ASP A 81 -5.80 -2.62 16.73
N SER A 82 -6.46 -1.46 16.77
CA SER A 82 -7.40 -1.05 15.73
C SER A 82 -6.76 -0.97 14.34
N ASP A 83 -5.50 -0.52 14.26
CA ASP A 83 -4.77 -0.46 13.01
C ASP A 83 -4.48 -1.87 12.46
N TYR A 84 -4.15 -2.83 13.36
CA TYR A 84 -3.96 -4.22 12.97
C TYR A 84 -5.22 -4.79 12.34
N ILE A 85 -6.36 -4.64 13.02
CA ILE A 85 -7.65 -5.15 12.55
C ILE A 85 -8.02 -4.53 11.19
N GLU A 86 -7.82 -3.23 11.05
CA GLU A 86 -8.12 -2.53 9.79
C GLU A 86 -7.20 -2.97 8.64
N GLN A 87 -5.90 -3.06 8.87
CA GLN A 87 -4.94 -3.47 7.83
C GLN A 87 -5.15 -4.94 7.43
N MET A 88 -5.39 -5.82 8.39
CA MET A 88 -5.72 -7.23 8.13
C MET A 88 -6.99 -7.34 7.27
N ARG A 89 -8.05 -6.59 7.61
CA ARG A 89 -9.29 -6.54 6.82
C ARG A 89 -9.04 -6.07 5.39
N ARG A 90 -8.26 -5.02 5.20
CA ARG A 90 -7.89 -4.50 3.88
C ARG A 90 -7.11 -5.53 3.06
N LEU A 91 -6.17 -6.23 3.70
CA LEU A 91 -5.43 -7.29 3.02
C LEU A 91 -6.35 -8.43 2.62
N LYS A 92 -7.24 -8.91 3.53
CA LYS A 92 -8.24 -9.94 3.22
C LYS A 92 -9.11 -9.53 2.03
N GLU A 93 -9.57 -8.28 1.99
CA GLU A 93 -10.36 -7.74 0.88
C GLU A 93 -9.57 -7.80 -0.45
N ASN A 94 -8.33 -7.34 -0.46
CA ASN A 94 -7.48 -7.40 -1.65
C ASN A 94 -7.21 -8.84 -2.10
N LEU A 95 -6.97 -9.77 -1.18
CA LEU A 95 -6.74 -11.17 -1.48
C LEU A 95 -7.99 -11.83 -2.09
N VAL A 96 -9.17 -11.58 -1.53
CA VAL A 96 -10.43 -12.08 -2.08
C VAL A 96 -10.66 -11.56 -3.49
N LEU A 97 -10.50 -10.26 -3.70
CA LEU A 97 -10.70 -9.64 -5.02
C LEU A 97 -9.73 -10.16 -6.08
N ARG A 98 -8.51 -10.50 -5.69
CA ARG A 98 -7.47 -10.97 -6.64
C ARG A 98 -7.49 -12.47 -6.87
N GLN A 99 -7.77 -13.25 -5.84
CA GLN A 99 -7.59 -14.70 -5.87
C GLN A 99 -8.91 -15.48 -5.97
N LYS A 100 -9.99 -14.91 -5.45
CA LYS A 100 -11.29 -15.59 -5.33
C LYS A 100 -12.47 -14.62 -5.55
N PRO A 101 -12.46 -13.80 -6.63
CA PRO A 101 -13.53 -12.83 -6.88
C PRO A 101 -14.91 -13.49 -7.02
N GLU A 102 -14.95 -14.77 -7.41
CA GLU A 102 -16.17 -15.56 -7.54
C GLU A 102 -16.96 -15.68 -6.22
N LEU A 103 -16.29 -15.60 -5.08
CA LEU A 103 -16.94 -15.62 -3.77
C LEU A 103 -17.84 -14.40 -3.54
N LEU A 104 -17.59 -13.33 -4.26
CA LEU A 104 -18.32 -12.08 -4.15
C LEU A 104 -19.56 -12.04 -5.06
N GLY A 105 -19.60 -12.87 -6.12
CA GLY A 105 -20.66 -12.81 -7.12
C GLY A 105 -20.69 -11.44 -7.79
N SER A 106 -21.87 -10.80 -7.85
CA SER A 106 -22.03 -9.47 -8.45
C SER A 106 -21.25 -8.34 -7.74
N LEU A 107 -20.77 -8.57 -6.52
CA LEU A 107 -19.92 -7.60 -5.80
C LEU A 107 -18.44 -7.73 -6.15
N GLY A 108 -18.02 -8.70 -6.95
CA GLY A 108 -16.63 -8.87 -7.40
C GLY A 108 -16.20 -7.76 -8.36
N GLU A 109 -17.06 -7.44 -9.31
CA GLU A 109 -16.86 -6.36 -10.28
C GLU A 109 -17.91 -5.29 -10.07
N LEU A 110 -17.50 -4.12 -9.60
CA LEU A 110 -18.41 -3.00 -9.42
C LEU A 110 -18.31 -2.05 -10.62
N PRO A 111 -19.47 -1.51 -11.10
CA PRO A 111 -19.46 -0.52 -12.17
C PRO A 111 -18.75 0.77 -11.70
N GLU A 112 -18.10 1.46 -12.63
CA GLU A 112 -17.57 2.79 -12.34
C GLU A 112 -18.76 3.76 -12.14
N PRO A 113 -18.79 4.51 -11.01
CA PRO A 113 -19.87 5.45 -10.76
C PRO A 113 -19.70 6.70 -11.63
N ASP A 114 -20.81 7.29 -12.04
CA ASP A 114 -20.79 8.66 -12.53
C ASP A 114 -20.51 9.61 -11.36
N LEU A 115 -19.32 10.18 -11.34
CA LEU A 115 -18.88 11.08 -10.26
C LEU A 115 -19.60 12.44 -10.28
N THR A 116 -20.38 12.74 -11.32
CA THR A 116 -21.18 13.96 -11.41
C THR A 116 -22.59 13.78 -10.85
N ASP A 117 -23.02 12.53 -10.64
CA ASP A 117 -24.32 12.18 -10.04
C ASP A 117 -24.12 11.71 -8.60
N GLU A 118 -24.58 12.51 -7.65
CA GLU A 118 -24.48 12.23 -6.21
C GLU A 118 -25.22 10.93 -5.84
N THR A 119 -26.33 10.62 -6.50
CA THR A 119 -27.08 9.38 -6.26
C THR A 119 -26.30 8.16 -6.73
N ALA A 120 -25.62 8.24 -7.89
CA ALA A 120 -24.76 7.18 -8.40
C ALA A 120 -23.54 6.95 -7.49
N VAL A 121 -22.94 8.02 -6.98
CA VAL A 121 -21.85 7.94 -6.01
C VAL A 121 -22.30 7.27 -4.72
N GLN A 122 -23.47 7.65 -4.17
CA GLN A 122 -23.99 7.01 -2.95
C GLN A 122 -24.28 5.52 -3.16
N ALA A 123 -24.93 5.15 -4.26
CA ALA A 123 -25.19 3.76 -4.60
C ALA A 123 -23.89 2.94 -4.74
N PHE A 124 -22.85 3.54 -5.30
CA PHE A 124 -21.53 2.90 -5.38
C PHE A 124 -20.89 2.70 -4.00
N LEU A 125 -21.00 3.67 -3.11
CA LEU A 125 -20.51 3.54 -1.72
C LEU A 125 -21.25 2.42 -0.98
N ASP A 126 -22.56 2.29 -1.17
CA ASP A 126 -23.38 1.23 -0.57
C ASP A 126 -22.95 -0.17 -1.07
N LEU A 127 -22.59 -0.29 -2.37
CA LEU A 127 -22.03 -1.52 -2.94
C LEU A 127 -20.64 -1.85 -2.37
N LEU A 128 -19.79 -0.86 -2.16
CA LEU A 128 -18.48 -1.05 -1.51
C LEU A 128 -18.64 -1.54 -0.07
N GLU A 129 -19.58 -0.96 0.67
CA GLU A 129 -19.86 -1.39 2.03
C GLU A 129 -20.44 -2.82 2.07
N ALA A 130 -21.36 -3.15 1.16
CA ALA A 130 -21.91 -4.50 1.03
C ALA A 130 -20.81 -5.52 0.70
N ARG A 131 -19.86 -5.19 -0.19
CA ARG A 131 -18.68 -6.00 -0.50
C ARG A 131 -17.85 -6.24 0.76
N SER A 132 -17.50 -5.16 1.46
CA SER A 132 -16.66 -5.24 2.67
C SER A 132 -17.32 -6.09 3.76
N ARG A 133 -18.63 -5.96 3.97
CA ARG A 133 -19.41 -6.80 4.89
C ARG A 133 -19.40 -8.27 4.47
N LYS A 134 -19.58 -8.57 3.19
CA LYS A 134 -19.53 -9.95 2.68
C LYS A 134 -18.17 -10.59 2.90
N ILE A 135 -17.08 -9.85 2.64
CA ILE A 135 -15.70 -10.33 2.86
C ILE A 135 -15.43 -10.58 4.34
N ALA A 136 -15.91 -9.70 5.22
CA ALA A 136 -15.76 -9.87 6.66
C ALA A 136 -16.44 -11.14 7.20
N GLN A 137 -17.47 -11.63 6.51
CA GLN A 137 -18.20 -12.85 6.87
C GLN A 137 -17.57 -14.13 6.31
N LEU A 138 -16.58 -14.02 5.40
CA LEU A 138 -15.90 -15.21 4.88
C LEU A 138 -15.07 -15.87 5.98
N PRO A 139 -15.19 -17.19 6.14
CA PRO A 139 -14.39 -17.97 7.08
C PRO A 139 -12.88 -17.80 6.81
N ASP A 140 -12.07 -17.89 7.87
CA ASP A 140 -10.62 -17.67 7.74
C ASP A 140 -9.90 -18.79 6.99
N ASP A 141 -10.46 -20.00 6.95
CA ASP A 141 -9.97 -21.12 6.16
C ASP A 141 -10.15 -20.93 4.65
N VAL A 142 -11.09 -20.08 4.23
CA VAL A 142 -11.30 -19.75 2.82
C VAL A 142 -10.18 -18.86 2.27
N VAL A 143 -9.67 -17.95 3.10
CA VAL A 143 -8.53 -17.07 2.78
C VAL A 143 -7.59 -17.11 3.98
N PRO A 144 -6.76 -18.15 4.10
CA PRO A 144 -5.84 -18.28 5.23
C PRO A 144 -4.82 -17.12 5.17
N MET A 145 -4.52 -16.54 6.33
CA MET A 145 -3.59 -15.42 6.47
C MET A 145 -2.69 -15.66 7.69
N ASP A 146 -1.43 -15.28 7.53
CA ASP A 146 -0.45 -15.18 8.63
C ASP A 146 0.06 -13.74 8.67
N PHE A 147 -0.87 -12.86 9.10
CA PHE A 147 -0.68 -11.41 9.03
C PHE A 147 -0.06 -10.85 10.32
N HIS A 148 0.96 -10.03 10.14
CA HIS A 148 1.63 -9.27 11.19
C HIS A 148 1.69 -7.80 10.83
N LEU A 149 1.42 -6.94 11.78
CA LEU A 149 1.56 -5.49 11.63
C LEU A 149 2.68 -4.98 12.54
N TYR A 150 3.60 -4.24 11.96
CA TYR A 150 4.67 -3.58 12.68
C TYR A 150 4.59 -2.07 12.54
N LYS A 151 5.10 -1.35 13.53
CA LYS A 151 5.02 0.12 13.60
C LYS A 151 6.38 0.74 13.92
N ILE A 152 6.68 1.87 13.26
CA ILE A 152 7.79 2.77 13.59
C ILE A 152 7.19 4.14 13.87
N LYS A 153 7.41 4.67 15.08
CA LYS A 153 6.94 6.01 15.47
C LYS A 153 8.10 7.00 15.43
N MET A 154 7.90 8.17 14.82
CA MET A 154 8.86 9.28 14.82
C MET A 154 8.10 10.60 15.07
N GLY A 155 8.13 11.11 16.31
CA GLY A 155 7.32 12.26 16.70
C GLY A 155 5.84 11.98 16.47
N ASP A 156 5.16 12.85 15.72
CA ASP A 156 3.74 12.70 15.36
C ASP A 156 3.52 11.80 14.12
N GLY A 157 4.60 11.25 13.57
CA GLY A 157 4.51 10.39 12.39
C GLY A 157 4.50 8.91 12.74
N LEU A 158 3.83 8.13 11.90
CA LEU A 158 3.71 6.69 11.99
C LEU A 158 4.03 6.05 10.64
N LEU A 159 4.92 5.04 10.64
CA LEU A 159 5.07 4.10 9.53
C LEU A 159 4.56 2.74 9.99
N GLN A 160 3.74 2.14 9.17
CA GLN A 160 3.20 0.80 9.36
C GLN A 160 3.74 -0.13 8.29
N MET A 161 4.13 -1.33 8.68
CA MET A 161 4.64 -2.39 7.83
C MET A 161 3.77 -3.63 8.05
N GLY A 162 2.92 -3.93 7.07
CA GLY A 162 2.11 -5.14 7.05
C GLY A 162 2.86 -6.27 6.35
N ILE A 163 2.86 -7.43 6.95
CA ILE A 163 3.49 -8.65 6.43
C ILE A 163 2.47 -9.77 6.46
N ASP A 164 2.36 -10.52 5.38
CA ASP A 164 1.68 -11.82 5.39
C ASP A 164 2.64 -12.91 4.90
N TYR A 165 2.92 -13.90 5.75
CA TYR A 165 3.87 -14.95 5.44
C TYR A 165 3.31 -16.04 4.52
N ILE A 166 1.99 -16.23 4.47
CA ILE A 166 1.36 -17.18 3.54
C ILE A 166 1.36 -16.63 2.12
N TRP A 167 0.94 -15.36 1.98
CA TRP A 167 0.82 -14.73 0.66
C TRP A 167 2.10 -14.02 0.22
N GLN A 168 3.16 -14.06 1.04
CA GLN A 168 4.44 -13.37 0.78
C GLN A 168 4.24 -11.89 0.45
N ASP A 169 3.31 -11.25 1.18
CA ASP A 169 2.97 -9.85 0.98
C ASP A 169 3.74 -8.94 1.94
N LEU A 170 4.23 -7.82 1.41
CA LEU A 170 4.85 -6.73 2.15
C LEU A 170 4.18 -5.44 1.74
N SER A 171 3.55 -4.78 2.69
CA SER A 171 2.95 -3.46 2.51
C SER A 171 3.56 -2.44 3.45
N LEU A 172 3.78 -1.22 2.96
CA LEU A 172 4.25 -0.09 3.75
C LEU A 172 3.30 1.08 3.59
N SER A 173 2.83 1.62 4.71
CA SER A 173 2.07 2.87 4.75
C SER A 173 2.67 3.81 5.78
N TYR A 174 2.61 5.12 5.53
CA TYR A 174 3.13 6.08 6.48
C TYR A 174 2.36 7.40 6.44
N SER A 175 2.27 8.03 7.60
CA SER A 175 1.57 9.30 7.82
C SER A 175 2.35 10.20 8.75
N GLY A 176 2.05 11.49 8.74
CA GLY A 176 2.66 12.46 9.63
C GLY A 176 2.87 13.84 8.99
N ASN A 177 3.62 14.69 9.66
CA ASN A 177 4.00 15.98 9.13
C ASN A 177 5.05 15.85 8.01
N ARG A 178 5.32 16.93 7.28
CA ARG A 178 6.22 16.96 6.12
C ARG A 178 7.64 16.42 6.41
N ALA A 179 8.14 16.62 7.63
CA ALA A 179 9.48 16.15 8.01
C ALA A 179 9.48 14.63 8.25
N ALA A 180 8.48 14.10 8.96
CA ALA A 180 8.27 12.67 9.17
C ALA A 180 8.06 11.95 7.83
N MET A 181 7.21 12.47 6.95
CA MET A 181 6.95 11.91 5.62
C MET A 181 8.23 11.75 4.78
N ARG A 182 9.15 12.74 4.83
CA ARG A 182 10.43 12.65 4.12
C ARG A 182 11.34 11.55 4.68
N LYS A 183 11.35 11.36 6.01
CA LYS A 183 12.13 10.31 6.67
C LYS A 183 11.53 8.94 6.36
N PHE A 184 10.22 8.77 6.53
CA PHE A 184 9.54 7.51 6.26
C PHE A 184 9.64 7.08 4.81
N LYS A 185 9.57 8.00 3.87
CA LYS A 185 9.82 7.70 2.47
C LYS A 185 11.20 7.06 2.28
N LYS A 186 12.26 7.61 2.86
CA LYS A 186 13.61 7.04 2.79
C LYS A 186 13.67 5.67 3.48
N THR A 187 13.00 5.52 4.61
CA THR A 187 12.90 4.23 5.32
C THR A 187 12.17 3.20 4.45
N ALA A 188 11.06 3.56 3.83
CA ALA A 188 10.32 2.66 2.93
C ALA A 188 11.17 2.26 1.70
N GLU A 189 11.85 3.22 1.06
CA GLU A 189 12.79 2.94 -0.03
C GLU A 189 13.88 1.95 0.39
N ASP A 190 14.46 2.13 1.59
CA ASP A 190 15.50 1.27 2.12
C ASP A 190 14.99 -0.14 2.43
N LEU A 191 13.82 -0.26 3.06
CA LEU A 191 13.18 -1.55 3.34
C LEU A 191 12.85 -2.33 2.06
N TYR A 192 12.27 -1.68 1.05
CA TYR A 192 12.02 -2.34 -0.24
C TYR A 192 13.31 -2.70 -0.97
N ARG A 193 14.39 -1.91 -0.86
CA ARG A 193 15.70 -2.27 -1.41
C ARG A 193 16.29 -3.48 -0.71
N PHE A 194 16.19 -3.54 0.61
CA PHE A 194 16.66 -4.70 1.38
C PHE A 194 15.83 -5.95 1.05
N TYR A 195 14.50 -5.84 1.07
CA TYR A 195 13.64 -6.95 0.65
C TYR A 195 14.01 -7.45 -0.74
N GLY A 196 14.31 -6.52 -1.65
CA GLY A 196 14.85 -6.81 -2.97
C GLY A 196 13.91 -7.65 -3.83
N VAL A 197 14.45 -8.20 -4.91
CA VAL A 197 13.72 -9.00 -5.91
C VAL A 197 14.59 -10.13 -6.43
N SER A 198 13.99 -11.23 -6.84
CA SER A 198 14.65 -12.32 -7.53
C SER A 198 14.83 -12.03 -9.05
N ALA A 199 15.63 -12.83 -9.74
CA ALA A 199 15.72 -12.75 -11.19
C ALA A 199 14.37 -13.04 -11.89
N ALA A 200 13.60 -13.99 -11.33
CA ALA A 200 12.26 -14.30 -11.82
C ALA A 200 11.27 -13.12 -11.60
N ASP A 201 11.37 -12.42 -10.46
CA ASP A 201 10.56 -11.22 -10.22
C ASP A 201 10.82 -10.13 -11.26
N ILE A 202 12.09 -9.92 -11.61
CA ILE A 202 12.48 -8.93 -12.62
C ILE A 202 11.95 -9.34 -14.00
N GLN A 203 12.13 -10.61 -14.38
CA GLN A 203 11.71 -11.12 -15.67
C GLN A 203 10.20 -11.06 -15.86
N ASN A 204 9.44 -11.43 -14.83
CA ASN A 204 7.97 -11.53 -14.87
C ASN A 204 7.25 -10.25 -14.42
N HIS A 205 7.99 -9.18 -14.07
CA HIS A 205 7.44 -7.96 -13.51
C HIS A 205 6.45 -8.24 -12.37
N SER A 206 6.84 -9.11 -11.43
CA SER A 206 5.98 -9.54 -10.32
C SER A 206 5.49 -8.36 -9.46
N ALA A 207 4.51 -8.63 -8.58
CA ALA A 207 4.03 -7.64 -7.61
C ALA A 207 5.17 -7.10 -6.75
N ARG A 208 6.10 -7.98 -6.32
CA ARG A 208 7.29 -7.61 -5.55
C ARG A 208 8.21 -6.64 -6.32
N TYR A 209 8.47 -6.90 -7.60
CA TYR A 209 9.23 -6.01 -8.48
C TYR A 209 8.53 -4.66 -8.63
N THR A 210 7.23 -4.68 -8.89
CA THR A 210 6.42 -3.47 -9.06
C THR A 210 6.41 -2.62 -7.81
N ALA A 211 6.29 -3.22 -6.63
CA ALA A 211 6.36 -2.53 -5.34
C ALA A 211 7.72 -1.85 -5.12
N LEU A 212 8.83 -2.55 -5.41
CA LEU A 212 10.18 -1.98 -5.34
C LEU A 212 10.32 -0.78 -6.29
N VAL A 213 9.95 -0.92 -7.57
CA VAL A 213 10.02 0.18 -8.55
C VAL A 213 9.20 1.38 -8.08
N SER A 214 8.00 1.16 -7.56
CA SER A 214 7.11 2.22 -7.05
C SER A 214 7.73 2.95 -5.87
N ALA A 215 8.31 2.23 -4.90
CA ALA A 215 8.99 2.81 -3.76
C ALA A 215 10.17 3.70 -4.19
N LEU A 216 10.93 3.27 -5.21
CA LEU A 216 12.09 4.02 -5.74
C LEU A 216 11.70 5.25 -6.57
N CYS A 217 10.46 5.31 -7.07
CA CYS A 217 9.97 6.39 -7.94
C CYS A 217 9.11 7.42 -7.21
N SER A 218 8.68 7.11 -6.00
CA SER A 218 7.80 7.97 -5.17
C SER A 218 8.34 9.35 -4.85
#